data_0a61865cfdf83df905c9c1154c79f856
#
_entry.id   0a61865cfdf83df905c9c1154c79f856
#
_cell.length_a   1.000
_cell.length_b   1.000
_cell.length_c   1.000
_cell.angle_alpha   90.00
_cell.angle_beta   90.00
_cell.angle_gamma   90.00
#
_symmetry.space_group_name_H-M   'P 1'
#
loop_
_entity.id
_entity.type
_entity.pdbx_description
1 polymer ?
#
loop_
_entity_poly.entity_id
_entity_poly.type
_entity_poly.pdbx_seq_one_letter_code
_entity_poly.pdbx_strand_id
1 'polypeptide(L)'
;MSPMPTTYAHDLFGQRVYTFLTPEIRQVIRKNKNLFRIGLHGPDILFYDIPNSRVTRTGIVMHREVAAPFFERGMTLVRQKHDEKLLAYLLGFACHYLLDSTCHPYVYEMAEKEVISHTLLEKEFDRTLMLETGKNPYHYYPSCGVIPRMTYARVIH
;
A
#
# COMPACT_ATOMS: atom_id res chain seq x y z
N MET A 1 -18.85 -8.98 -1.17
CA MET A 1 -18.28 -7.79 -0.52
C MET A 1 -16.82 -7.72 -0.88
N SER A 2 -16.39 -6.68 -1.55
CA SER A 2 -14.97 -6.51 -1.86
C SER A 2 -14.19 -6.40 -0.55
N PRO A 3 -13.03 -7.06 -0.41
CA PRO A 3 -12.16 -6.82 0.73
C PRO A 3 -11.81 -5.33 0.73
N MET A 4 -12.08 -4.65 1.83
CA MET A 4 -11.58 -3.30 2.02
C MET A 4 -10.16 -3.43 2.57
N PRO A 5 -9.17 -2.92 1.84
CA PRO A 5 -7.78 -3.03 2.25
C PRO A 5 -7.54 -2.35 3.59
N THR A 6 -6.63 -2.92 4.37
CA THR A 6 -6.15 -2.34 5.62
C THR A 6 -5.21 -1.19 5.32
N THR A 7 -5.77 -0.01 5.22
CA THR A 7 -5.04 1.18 4.79
C THR A 7 -4.14 1.73 5.89
N TYR A 8 -4.58 1.60 7.15
CA TYR A 8 -3.88 2.21 8.27
C TYR A 8 -2.58 1.49 8.62
N ALA A 9 -2.60 0.16 8.64
CA ALA A 9 -1.40 -0.64 8.91
C ALA A 9 -0.30 -0.34 7.89
N HIS A 10 -0.64 -0.26 6.61
CA HIS A 10 0.31 0.07 5.55
C HIS A 10 0.88 1.49 5.67
N ASP A 11 0.03 2.49 5.96
CA ASP A 11 0.49 3.86 6.17
C ASP A 11 1.41 3.97 7.40
N LEU A 12 1.05 3.34 8.51
CA LEU A 12 1.85 3.31 9.73
C LEU A 12 3.19 2.59 9.51
N PHE A 13 3.17 1.45 8.83
CA PHE A 13 4.38 0.71 8.49
C PHE A 13 5.32 1.54 7.62
N GLY A 14 4.81 2.17 6.56
CA GLY A 14 5.60 3.06 5.70
C GLY A 14 6.19 4.24 6.45
N GLN A 15 5.45 4.84 7.39
CA GLN A 15 5.98 5.90 8.25
C GLN A 15 7.12 5.42 9.14
N ARG A 16 7.02 4.21 9.70
CA ARG A 16 8.09 3.61 10.51
C ARG A 16 9.31 3.29 9.66
N VAL A 17 9.14 2.66 8.50
CA VAL A 17 10.24 2.37 7.57
C VAL A 17 10.97 3.64 7.16
N TYR A 18 10.23 4.74 6.89
CA TYR A 18 10.83 6.03 6.53
C TYR A 18 11.87 6.50 7.55
N THR A 19 11.70 6.23 8.84
CA THR A 19 12.66 6.67 9.87
C THR A 19 14.01 5.95 9.82
N PHE A 20 14.06 4.76 9.21
CA PHE A 20 15.27 3.95 9.06
C PHE A 20 16.00 4.15 7.73
N LEU A 21 15.39 4.88 6.79
CA LEU A 21 15.99 5.13 5.48
C LEU A 21 17.11 6.14 5.55
N THR A 22 18.04 6.09 4.57
CA THR A 22 19.12 7.07 4.46
C THR A 22 18.58 8.49 4.19
N PRO A 23 19.32 9.55 4.52
CA PRO A 23 18.90 10.94 4.28
C PRO A 23 18.50 11.21 2.83
N GLU A 24 19.23 10.63 1.86
CA GLU A 24 19.00 10.78 0.43
C GLU A 24 17.62 10.21 0.03
N ILE A 25 17.34 9.00 0.45
CA ILE A 25 16.05 8.34 0.17
C ILE A 25 14.91 9.08 0.87
N ARG A 26 15.10 9.50 2.13
CA ARG A 26 14.11 10.32 2.83
C ARG A 26 13.83 11.64 2.10
N GLN A 27 14.83 12.23 1.46
CA GLN A 27 14.63 13.45 0.67
C GLN A 27 13.76 13.19 -0.57
N VAL A 28 14.00 12.09 -1.28
CA VAL A 28 13.17 11.67 -2.42
C VAL A 28 11.71 11.51 -2.00
N ILE A 29 11.47 10.77 -0.92
CA ILE A 29 10.12 10.55 -0.38
C ILE A 29 9.48 11.87 0.07
N ARG A 30 10.22 12.75 0.77
CA ARG A 30 9.70 14.03 1.25
C ARG A 30 9.24 14.93 0.11
N LYS A 31 10.00 15.00 -0.98
CA LYS A 31 9.64 15.76 -2.19
C LYS A 31 8.40 15.16 -2.89
N ASN A 32 8.18 13.85 -2.77
CA ASN A 32 7.16 13.11 -3.49
C ASN A 32 6.23 12.34 -2.54
N LYS A 33 5.90 12.94 -1.38
CA LYS A 33 5.20 12.31 -0.27
C LYS A 33 3.88 11.64 -0.70
N ASN A 34 3.10 12.30 -1.57
CA ASN A 34 1.82 11.75 -1.99
C ASN A 34 1.99 10.49 -2.85
N LEU A 35 3.02 10.43 -3.70
CA LEU A 35 3.30 9.24 -4.50
C LEU A 35 3.79 8.08 -3.64
N PHE A 36 4.65 8.34 -2.65
CA PHE A 36 5.02 7.33 -1.66
C PHE A 36 3.79 6.78 -0.94
N ARG A 37 2.91 7.65 -0.45
CA ARG A 37 1.68 7.23 0.25
C ARG A 37 0.71 6.47 -0.66
N ILE A 38 0.56 6.85 -1.92
CA ILE A 38 -0.20 6.08 -2.90
C ILE A 38 0.43 4.70 -3.08
N GLY A 39 1.75 4.63 -3.19
CA GLY A 39 2.48 3.36 -3.25
C GLY A 39 2.21 2.45 -2.06
N LEU A 40 2.04 2.99 -0.85
CA LEU A 40 1.69 2.21 0.34
C LEU A 40 0.36 1.47 0.24
N HIS A 41 -0.54 1.86 -0.66
CA HIS A 41 -1.74 1.08 -0.97
C HIS A 41 -1.44 -0.14 -1.86
N GLY A 42 -0.28 -0.18 -2.52
CA GLY A 42 0.05 -1.26 -3.44
C GLY A 42 -1.03 -1.49 -4.48
N PRO A 43 -1.35 -2.74 -4.82
CA PRO A 43 -2.41 -3.07 -5.75
C PRO A 43 -3.83 -2.89 -5.15
N ASP A 44 -3.96 -2.69 -3.84
CA ASP A 44 -5.24 -2.51 -3.17
C ASP A 44 -6.00 -1.28 -3.67
N ILE A 45 -5.28 -0.26 -4.13
CA ILE A 45 -5.89 0.93 -4.72
C ILE A 45 -6.83 0.59 -5.89
N LEU A 46 -6.59 -0.53 -6.57
CA LEU A 46 -7.39 -1.00 -7.70
C LEU A 46 -8.76 -1.55 -7.26
N PHE A 47 -8.94 -1.86 -5.98
CA PHE A 47 -10.23 -2.31 -5.43
C PHE A 47 -11.22 -1.17 -5.18
N TYR A 48 -10.76 0.07 -5.21
CA TYR A 48 -11.65 1.23 -5.06
C TYR A 48 -12.40 1.58 -6.35
N ASP A 49 -11.98 1.06 -7.51
CA ASP A 49 -12.68 1.25 -8.79
C ASP A 49 -13.79 0.20 -8.97
N ILE A 50 -14.81 0.27 -8.12
CA ILE A 50 -15.90 -0.69 -8.03
C ILE A 50 -16.66 -0.92 -9.35
N PRO A 51 -16.90 0.12 -10.21
CA PRO A 51 -17.62 -0.09 -11.47
C PRO A 51 -16.81 -0.87 -12.51
N ASN A 52 -15.48 -0.91 -12.38
CA ASN A 52 -14.59 -1.47 -13.40
C ASN A 52 -14.01 -2.82 -12.98
N SER A 53 -14.70 -3.90 -13.37
CA SER A 53 -14.28 -5.28 -13.08
C SER A 53 -12.89 -5.64 -13.63
N ARG A 54 -12.39 -4.96 -14.68
CA ARG A 54 -11.03 -5.17 -15.20
C ARG A 54 -9.98 -4.66 -14.22
N VAL A 55 -10.19 -3.46 -13.69
CA VAL A 55 -9.26 -2.84 -12.72
C VAL A 55 -9.19 -3.69 -11.45
N THR A 56 -10.33 -4.08 -10.90
CA THR A 56 -10.40 -4.98 -9.75
C THR A 56 -9.70 -6.33 -10.01
N ARG A 57 -9.91 -6.91 -11.21
CA ARG A 57 -9.24 -8.16 -11.61
C ARG A 57 -7.72 -7.98 -11.67
N THR A 58 -7.23 -6.85 -12.18
CA THR A 58 -5.79 -6.54 -12.18
C THR A 58 -5.23 -6.53 -10.76
N GLY A 59 -5.92 -5.90 -9.81
CA GLY A 59 -5.55 -5.93 -8.39
C GLY A 59 -5.43 -7.36 -7.85
N ILE A 60 -6.41 -8.22 -8.12
CA ILE A 60 -6.39 -9.64 -7.71
C ILE A 60 -5.19 -10.39 -8.31
N VAL A 61 -4.91 -10.18 -9.59
CA VAL A 61 -3.77 -10.82 -10.26
C VAL A 61 -2.46 -10.37 -9.64
N MET A 62 -2.29 -9.06 -9.41
CA MET A 62 -1.06 -8.52 -8.82
C MET A 62 -0.75 -9.07 -7.42
N HIS A 63 -1.77 -9.44 -6.61
CA HIS A 63 -1.55 -10.10 -5.31
C HIS A 63 -1.09 -11.57 -5.43
N ARG A 64 -1.27 -12.19 -6.58
CA ARG A 64 -0.92 -13.60 -6.82
C ARG A 64 0.36 -13.79 -7.59
N GLU A 65 0.78 -12.77 -8.33
CA GLU A 65 1.96 -12.83 -9.19
C GLU A 65 3.25 -12.55 -8.39
N VAL A 66 4.35 -13.04 -8.92
CA VAL A 66 5.68 -12.76 -8.37
C VAL A 66 6.01 -11.28 -8.56
N ALA A 67 6.32 -10.58 -7.47
CA ALA A 67 6.54 -9.14 -7.49
C ALA A 67 7.88 -8.72 -8.14
N ALA A 68 8.86 -9.63 -8.25
CA ALA A 68 10.20 -9.30 -8.74
C ALA A 68 10.20 -8.64 -10.14
N PRO A 69 9.49 -9.15 -11.16
CA PRO A 69 9.48 -8.51 -12.48
C PRO A 69 8.91 -7.10 -12.46
N PHE A 70 7.93 -6.83 -11.60
CA PHE A 70 7.37 -5.49 -11.42
C PHE A 70 8.43 -4.50 -10.90
N PHE A 71 9.15 -4.88 -9.85
CA PHE A 71 10.20 -4.03 -9.27
C PHE A 71 11.39 -3.87 -10.21
N GLU A 72 11.83 -4.92 -10.89
CA GLU A 72 12.92 -4.88 -11.88
C GLU A 72 12.59 -3.90 -13.01
N ARG A 73 11.38 -3.99 -13.56
CA ARG A 73 10.90 -3.09 -14.61
C ARG A 73 10.82 -1.65 -14.11
N GLY A 74 10.22 -1.46 -12.93
CA GLY A 74 10.10 -0.15 -12.30
C GLY A 74 11.45 0.50 -12.04
N MET A 75 12.41 -0.22 -11.47
CA MET A 75 13.76 0.30 -11.20
C MET A 75 14.56 0.56 -12.47
N THR A 76 14.34 -0.23 -13.53
CA THR A 76 14.93 0.06 -14.85
C THR A 76 14.45 1.42 -15.37
N LEU A 77 13.16 1.69 -15.29
CA LEU A 77 12.59 2.97 -15.72
C LEU A 77 13.08 4.14 -14.86
N VAL A 78 13.18 3.94 -13.54
CA VAL A 78 13.76 4.96 -12.63
C VAL A 78 15.18 5.33 -13.05
N ARG A 79 16.03 4.34 -13.33
CA ARG A 79 17.43 4.57 -13.74
C ARG A 79 17.51 5.26 -15.10
N GLN A 80 16.73 4.82 -16.08
CA GLN A 80 16.75 5.39 -17.43
C GLN A 80 16.27 6.84 -17.48
N LYS A 81 15.28 7.18 -16.65
CA LYS A 81 14.62 8.50 -16.66
C LYS A 81 15.04 9.41 -15.52
N HIS A 82 15.85 8.93 -14.59
CA HIS A 82 16.18 9.61 -13.33
C HIS A 82 14.92 10.10 -12.58
N ASP A 83 13.86 9.25 -12.56
CA ASP A 83 12.54 9.62 -12.09
C ASP A 83 12.39 9.39 -10.58
N GLU A 84 12.64 10.44 -9.79
CA GLU A 84 12.43 10.42 -8.34
C GLU A 84 10.96 10.21 -7.95
N LYS A 85 10.00 10.57 -8.80
CA LYS A 85 8.57 10.39 -8.55
C LYS A 85 8.20 8.92 -8.59
N LEU A 86 8.64 8.25 -9.66
CA LEU A 86 8.45 6.80 -9.80
C LEU A 86 9.19 6.06 -8.69
N LEU A 87 10.40 6.49 -8.32
CA LEU A 87 11.14 5.89 -7.21
C LEU A 87 10.36 5.98 -5.89
N ALA A 88 9.81 7.16 -5.56
CA ALA A 88 9.02 7.32 -4.35
C ALA A 88 7.78 6.41 -4.33
N TYR A 89 7.07 6.27 -5.46
CA TYR A 89 5.95 5.34 -5.59
C TYR A 89 6.37 3.89 -5.38
N LEU A 90 7.46 3.45 -6.03
CA LEU A 90 7.97 2.08 -5.91
C LEU A 90 8.43 1.75 -4.48
N LEU A 91 9.02 2.72 -3.77
CA LEU A 91 9.39 2.56 -2.36
C LEU A 91 8.15 2.34 -1.48
N GLY A 92 7.08 3.09 -1.72
CA GLY A 92 5.81 2.86 -1.04
C GLY A 92 5.22 1.48 -1.36
N PHE A 93 5.23 1.10 -2.63
CA PHE A 93 4.75 -0.21 -3.09
C PHE A 93 5.58 -1.36 -2.49
N ALA A 94 6.88 -1.19 -2.34
CA ALA A 94 7.75 -2.16 -1.68
C ALA A 94 7.39 -2.33 -0.19
N CYS A 95 7.06 -1.23 0.51
CA CYS A 95 6.57 -1.31 1.89
C CYS A 95 5.26 -2.11 1.97
N HIS A 96 4.31 -1.85 1.06
CA HIS A 96 3.07 -2.63 0.99
C HIS A 96 3.36 -4.12 0.82
N TYR A 97 4.13 -4.47 -0.21
CA TYR A 97 4.48 -5.86 -0.51
C TYR A 97 5.17 -6.57 0.67
N LEU A 98 6.10 -5.89 1.34
CA LEU A 98 6.81 -6.47 2.49
C LEU A 98 5.88 -6.73 3.67
N LEU A 99 4.97 -5.81 3.97
CA LEU A 99 4.00 -6.00 5.04
C LEU A 99 3.05 -7.16 4.72
N ASP A 100 2.46 -7.17 3.54
CA ASP A 100 1.55 -8.22 3.09
C ASP A 100 2.19 -9.59 3.07
N SER A 101 3.36 -9.73 2.45
CA SER A 101 4.06 -11.01 2.37
C SER A 101 4.46 -11.56 3.74
N THR A 102 4.66 -10.69 4.72
CA THR A 102 5.00 -11.07 6.09
C THR A 102 3.77 -11.43 6.91
N CYS A 103 2.67 -10.68 6.77
CA CYS A 103 1.50 -10.82 7.63
C CYS A 103 0.47 -11.83 7.08
N HIS A 104 0.31 -11.96 5.78
CA HIS A 104 -0.72 -12.82 5.18
C HIS A 104 -0.65 -14.29 5.59
N PRO A 105 0.51 -14.96 5.73
CA PRO A 105 0.54 -16.33 6.21
C PRO A 105 -0.15 -16.49 7.57
N TYR A 106 0.06 -15.54 8.48
CA TYR A 106 -0.58 -15.52 9.79
C TYR A 106 -2.09 -15.23 9.68
N VAL A 107 -2.47 -14.24 8.84
CA VAL A 107 -3.88 -13.87 8.63
C VAL A 107 -4.67 -15.04 8.05
N TYR A 108 -4.11 -15.78 7.09
CA TYR A 108 -4.74 -16.98 6.52
C TYR A 108 -4.90 -18.08 7.57
N GLU A 109 -3.86 -18.36 8.35
CA GLU A 109 -3.90 -19.36 9.41
C GLU A 109 -4.99 -19.03 10.45
N MET A 110 -5.08 -17.77 10.86
CA MET A 110 -6.09 -17.32 11.82
C MET A 110 -7.49 -17.35 11.23
N ALA A 111 -7.67 -16.98 9.97
CA ALA A 111 -8.96 -17.03 9.31
C ALA A 111 -9.51 -18.46 9.21
N GLU A 112 -8.64 -19.44 8.97
CA GLU A 112 -9.03 -20.86 8.95
C GLU A 112 -9.39 -21.40 10.34
N LYS A 113 -8.61 -21.06 11.36
CA LYS A 113 -8.82 -21.57 12.73
C LYS A 113 -10.04 -20.96 13.42
N GLU A 114 -10.25 -19.66 13.26
CA GLU A 114 -11.23 -18.91 14.02
C GLU A 114 -12.57 -18.75 13.28
N VAL A 115 -12.70 -19.31 12.08
CA VAL A 115 -13.90 -19.12 11.22
C VAL A 115 -14.23 -17.64 11.01
N ILE A 116 -13.22 -16.79 11.03
CA ILE A 116 -13.33 -15.35 10.85
C ILE A 116 -12.89 -15.01 9.43
N SER A 117 -13.61 -14.13 8.75
CA SER A 117 -13.20 -13.73 7.40
C SER A 117 -11.88 -12.98 7.42
N HIS A 118 -11.01 -13.25 6.46
CA HIS A 118 -9.75 -12.55 6.23
C HIS A 118 -9.91 -11.01 6.34
N THR A 119 -10.90 -10.47 5.65
CA THR A 119 -11.20 -9.03 5.66
C THR A 119 -11.58 -8.50 7.05
N LEU A 120 -12.24 -9.31 7.88
CA LEU A 120 -12.59 -8.89 9.24
C LEU A 120 -11.35 -8.84 10.13
N LEU A 121 -10.46 -9.83 10.03
CA LEU A 121 -9.19 -9.84 10.76
C LEU A 121 -8.36 -8.60 10.45
N GLU A 122 -8.22 -8.27 9.18
CA GLU A 122 -7.48 -7.08 8.76
C GLU A 122 -8.11 -5.79 9.29
N LYS A 123 -9.44 -5.66 9.25
CA LYS A 123 -10.14 -4.48 9.80
C LYS A 123 -9.94 -4.34 11.31
N GLU A 124 -10.03 -5.43 12.05
CA GLU A 124 -9.80 -5.41 13.50
C GLU A 124 -8.33 -5.11 13.84
N PHE A 125 -7.41 -5.56 12.99
CA PHE A 125 -6.00 -5.20 13.12
C PHE A 125 -5.78 -3.70 12.94
N ASP A 126 -6.31 -3.09 11.87
CA ASP A 126 -6.27 -1.65 11.66
C ASP A 126 -6.90 -0.88 12.83
N ARG A 127 -8.07 -1.34 13.28
CA ARG A 127 -8.77 -0.72 14.41
C ARG A 127 -7.93 -0.75 15.69
N THR A 128 -7.29 -1.88 15.97
CA THR A 128 -6.42 -2.03 17.14
C THR A 128 -5.22 -1.10 17.05
N LEU A 129 -4.54 -1.06 15.90
CA LEU A 129 -3.42 -0.15 15.68
C LEU A 129 -3.81 1.33 15.81
N MET A 130 -5.00 1.71 15.33
CA MET A 130 -5.52 3.07 15.50
C MET A 130 -5.68 3.42 16.98
N LEU A 131 -6.29 2.54 17.77
CA LEU A 131 -6.47 2.75 19.21
C LEU A 131 -5.13 2.84 19.94
N GLU A 132 -4.18 1.95 19.66
CA GLU A 132 -2.84 1.97 20.24
C GLU A 132 -2.06 3.25 19.92
N THR A 133 -2.31 3.84 18.76
CA THR A 133 -1.68 5.10 18.35
C THR A 133 -2.50 6.35 18.68
N GLY A 134 -3.53 6.20 19.50
CA GLY A 134 -4.37 7.32 19.96
C GLY A 134 -5.30 7.89 18.87
N LYS A 135 -5.61 7.11 17.83
CA LYS A 135 -6.57 7.49 16.80
C LYS A 135 -7.95 6.93 17.12
N ASN A 136 -8.99 7.70 16.80
CA ASN A 136 -10.36 7.21 16.91
C ASN A 136 -10.77 6.51 15.59
N PRO A 137 -11.03 5.19 15.58
CA PRO A 137 -11.40 4.47 14.38
C PRO A 137 -12.67 4.94 13.67
N TYR A 138 -13.55 5.63 14.41
CA TYR A 138 -14.80 6.16 13.86
C TYR A 138 -14.63 7.53 13.18
N HIS A 139 -13.58 8.26 13.49
CA HIS A 139 -13.33 9.60 12.97
C HIS A 139 -12.03 9.75 12.18
N TYR A 140 -11.24 8.70 12.11
CA TYR A 140 -9.97 8.71 11.36
C TYR A 140 -10.11 7.97 10.04
N TYR A 141 -9.81 8.68 8.95
CA TYR A 141 -9.81 8.13 7.60
C TYR A 141 -8.37 8.06 7.08
N PRO A 142 -7.74 6.88 7.05
CA PRO A 142 -6.34 6.71 6.63
C PRO A 142 -6.05 7.22 5.22
N SER A 143 -7.04 7.15 4.33
CA SER A 143 -6.95 7.63 2.95
C SER A 143 -7.05 9.16 2.81
N CYS A 144 -7.36 9.90 3.89
CA CYS A 144 -7.41 11.36 3.84
C CYS A 144 -6.04 11.93 3.44
N GLY A 145 -6.02 12.71 2.36
CA GLY A 145 -4.80 13.33 1.82
C GLY A 145 -4.02 12.45 0.84
N VAL A 146 -4.47 11.24 0.53
CA VAL A 146 -3.88 10.34 -0.47
C VAL A 146 -4.64 10.38 -1.81
N ILE A 147 -5.47 11.39 -2.03
CA ILE A 147 -6.17 11.55 -3.32
C ILE A 147 -5.17 12.03 -4.36
N PRO A 148 -4.90 11.24 -5.42
CA PRO A 148 -4.00 11.67 -6.46
C PRO A 148 -4.60 12.89 -7.18
N ARG A 149 -3.82 13.96 -7.30
CA ARG A 149 -4.15 14.98 -8.28
C ARG A 149 -4.01 14.36 -9.67
N MET A 150 -4.85 14.77 -10.63
CA MET A 150 -4.83 14.25 -12.01
C MET A 150 -3.43 14.23 -12.64
N THR A 151 -2.54 15.12 -12.22
CA THR A 151 -1.13 15.17 -12.64
C THR A 151 -0.33 13.93 -12.23
N TYR A 152 -0.72 13.24 -11.17
CA TYR A 152 -0.03 12.05 -10.66
C TYR A 152 -0.60 10.75 -11.23
N ALA A 153 -1.84 10.75 -11.68
CA ALA A 153 -2.45 9.59 -12.32
C ALA A 153 -1.67 9.14 -13.59
N ARG A 154 -1.01 10.09 -14.28
CA ARG A 154 -0.16 9.80 -15.44
C ARG A 154 1.17 9.12 -15.10
N VAL A 155 1.58 9.08 -13.85
CA VAL A 155 2.85 8.45 -13.41
C VAL A 155 2.63 6.99 -13.04
N ILE A 156 1.38 6.61 -12.75
CA ILE A 156 1.00 5.27 -12.28
C ILE A 156 0.52 4.39 -13.44
N HIS A 157 0.15 4.97 -14.57
CA HIS A 157 -0.22 4.29 -15.83
C HIS A 157 0.93 4.36 -16.84
#